data_0fa131f2df3ad7bea28c6d5b0c8df273
#
_entry.id   0fa131f2df3ad7bea28c6d5b0c8df273
#
_cell.length_a   1.000
_cell.length_b   1.000
_cell.length_c   1.000
_cell.angle_alpha   90.00
_cell.angle_beta   90.00
_cell.angle_gamma   90.00
#
_symmetry.space_group_name_H-M   'P 1'
#
loop_
_entity.id
_entity.type
_entity.pdbx_description
1 polymer ?
#
loop_
_entity_poly.entity_id
_entity_poly.type
_entity_poly.pdbx_seq_one_letter_code
_entity_poly.pdbx_strand_id
1 'polypeptide(L)'
;MKKLLLSIGLLLAFGQAFAQITPLLKPVEDLEFAHFERNRIIYPGDSLAMERFFTKMDSVVFLGEGNVSIMHIGGSHVQAGVFTQQFRDNLLSIGTDLMGGQNFVFPFTAGGTNNPTHYIVSSTGMWTYCRNAVRKDSDKRMGLSGATITTSDAEASVSIVSRERRASELNPVFEFDKVTLIGFSETGNVTPVVGYNGQTIKGKYDEYQSTYIFQLPALTDSICIFFESMPGEFTLTGVLLENGLPGISVHGVGVNGASVPSYLRCDDFERDLGLIRPDLIIFGIGINDAAEKDFDSKVFMKNYDELIRIIKRINPDCALLFVTNNDSYRKVNIKRKKSRFEVNPNGETVEVAFLEMGKRYNAAVWDQFDVMGGLRSMQDWENAGLAKPDKIHFTNSGYMLIGDLLYNALISRYTEHVKSLAKHQ
;
A
#
# COMPACT_ATOMS: atom_id res chain seq x y z
N MET A 1 26.41 42.60 -10.45
CA MET A 1 25.06 43.16 -10.38
C MET A 1 23.99 42.30 -11.08
N LYS A 2 24.09 41.96 -12.37
CA LYS A 2 23.05 41.14 -13.05
C LYS A 2 22.79 39.75 -12.43
N LYS A 3 23.84 39.04 -11.98
CA LYS A 3 23.68 37.72 -11.31
C LYS A 3 23.03 37.84 -9.93
N LEU A 4 23.28 38.91 -9.19
CA LEU A 4 22.67 39.17 -7.89
C LEU A 4 21.19 39.53 -8.02
N LEU A 5 20.83 40.29 -9.05
CA LEU A 5 19.43 40.63 -9.35
C LEU A 5 18.65 39.43 -9.84
N LEU A 6 19.28 38.49 -10.57
CA LEU A 6 18.63 37.22 -10.98
C LEU A 6 18.38 36.30 -9.78
N SER A 7 19.33 36.22 -8.85
CA SER A 7 19.21 35.43 -7.61
C SER A 7 18.11 35.99 -6.69
N ILE A 8 18.02 37.31 -6.56
CA ILE A 8 16.98 37.99 -5.76
C ILE A 8 15.59 37.83 -6.45
N GLY A 9 15.54 37.91 -7.78
CA GLY A 9 14.30 37.68 -8.53
C GLY A 9 13.80 36.24 -8.42
N LEU A 10 14.70 35.24 -8.43
CA LEU A 10 14.35 33.82 -8.19
C LEU A 10 13.88 33.61 -6.74
N LEU A 11 14.58 34.17 -5.75
CA LEU A 11 14.20 34.09 -4.33
C LEU A 11 12.83 34.75 -4.05
N LEU A 12 12.52 35.89 -4.69
CA LEU A 12 11.22 36.54 -4.58
C LEU A 12 10.11 35.76 -5.29
N ALA A 13 10.41 35.13 -6.43
CA ALA A 13 9.44 34.27 -7.14
C ALA A 13 9.17 32.98 -6.34
N PHE A 14 10.19 32.38 -5.72
CA PHE A 14 10.02 31.25 -4.81
C PHE A 14 9.23 31.67 -3.55
N GLY A 15 9.56 32.79 -2.92
CA GLY A 15 8.84 33.28 -1.76
C GLY A 15 7.35 33.56 -2.02
N GLN A 16 6.99 34.09 -3.20
CA GLN A 16 5.60 34.28 -3.60
C GLN A 16 4.89 32.97 -3.98
N ALA A 17 5.59 32.01 -4.58
CA ALA A 17 5.05 30.69 -4.86
C ALA A 17 4.72 29.95 -3.53
N PHE A 18 5.61 29.98 -2.55
CA PHE A 18 5.37 29.39 -1.23
C PHE A 18 4.23 30.06 -0.44
N ALA A 19 4.02 31.37 -0.61
CA ALA A 19 2.91 32.08 0.06
C ALA A 19 1.52 31.69 -0.48
N GLN A 20 1.43 31.09 -1.66
CA GLN A 20 0.18 30.65 -2.31
C GLN A 20 -0.06 29.13 -2.26
N ILE A 21 0.79 28.33 -1.59
CA ILE A 21 0.51 26.90 -1.43
C ILE A 21 -0.70 26.74 -0.53
N THR A 22 -1.86 26.73 -1.14
CA THR A 22 -3.08 26.23 -0.52
C THR A 22 -3.04 24.71 -0.68
N PRO A 23 -3.31 23.92 0.38
CA PRO A 23 -3.37 22.48 0.22
C PRO A 23 -4.39 22.14 -0.87
N LEU A 24 -3.97 21.34 -1.85
CA LEU A 24 -4.85 20.82 -2.91
C LEU A 24 -5.77 19.76 -2.31
N LEU A 25 -6.67 20.18 -1.42
CA LEU A 25 -7.62 19.28 -0.76
C LEU A 25 -8.62 18.77 -1.80
N LYS A 26 -8.95 17.50 -1.67
CA LYS A 26 -10.08 16.92 -2.38
C LYS A 26 -11.37 17.35 -1.69
N PRO A 27 -12.40 17.77 -2.44
CA PRO A 27 -13.70 18.08 -1.86
C PRO A 27 -14.31 16.81 -1.28
N VAL A 28 -14.79 16.89 -0.06
CA VAL A 28 -15.47 15.81 0.65
C VAL A 28 -16.84 16.34 1.06
N GLU A 29 -17.89 15.61 0.70
CA GLU A 29 -19.25 15.92 1.14
C GLU A 29 -19.36 15.63 2.65
N ASP A 30 -19.94 16.58 3.37
CA ASP A 30 -20.11 16.45 4.80
C ASP A 30 -21.18 15.41 5.16
N LEU A 31 -20.89 14.60 6.18
CA LEU A 31 -21.79 13.56 6.66
C LEU A 31 -22.07 13.80 8.14
N GLU A 32 -23.35 14.04 8.49
CA GLU A 32 -23.78 14.40 9.85
C GLU A 32 -23.32 13.41 10.96
N PHE A 33 -23.08 12.14 10.58
CA PHE A 33 -22.66 11.09 11.51
C PHE A 33 -21.14 10.92 11.60
N ALA A 34 -20.36 11.63 10.79
CA ALA A 34 -18.91 11.54 10.73
C ALA A 34 -18.26 12.82 11.29
N HIS A 35 -17.02 12.73 11.74
CA HIS A 35 -16.29 13.85 12.34
C HIS A 35 -15.21 14.36 11.40
N PHE A 36 -15.57 14.78 10.18
CA PHE A 36 -14.60 15.21 9.17
C PHE A 36 -13.82 16.46 9.55
N GLU A 37 -14.33 17.26 10.48
CA GLU A 37 -13.59 18.38 11.08
C GLU A 37 -12.37 17.93 11.91
N ARG A 38 -12.31 16.63 12.29
CA ARG A 38 -11.18 16.03 13.00
C ARG A 38 -10.21 15.33 12.06
N ASN A 39 -10.43 15.37 10.75
CA ASN A 39 -9.60 14.71 9.75
C ASN A 39 -8.20 15.33 9.68
N ARG A 40 -7.26 14.79 10.43
CA ARG A 40 -5.88 15.26 10.50
C ARG A 40 -4.92 14.13 10.89
N ILE A 41 -3.65 14.28 10.55
CA ILE A 41 -2.58 13.46 11.11
C ILE A 41 -2.29 13.92 12.56
N ILE A 42 -2.24 12.98 13.48
CA ILE A 42 -1.92 13.17 14.88
C ILE A 42 -0.49 12.70 15.13
N TYR A 43 0.23 13.42 15.98
CA TYR A 43 1.55 13.03 16.50
C TYR A 43 1.47 12.79 18.00
N PRO A 44 1.23 11.55 18.46
CA PRO A 44 1.18 11.25 19.90
C PRO A 44 2.54 11.40 20.60
N GLY A 45 3.63 11.33 19.82
CA GLY A 45 5.02 11.59 20.24
C GLY A 45 5.54 12.95 19.77
N ASP A 46 6.65 12.95 19.03
CA ASP A 46 7.26 14.14 18.46
C ASP A 46 6.59 14.53 17.13
N SER A 47 6.30 15.79 16.93
CA SER A 47 5.75 16.35 15.69
C SER A 47 6.65 16.22 14.46
N LEU A 48 7.95 15.89 14.66
CA LEU A 48 8.91 15.68 13.59
C LEU A 48 8.94 14.25 13.04
N ALA A 49 8.02 13.38 13.46
CA ALA A 49 7.97 11.97 13.06
C ALA A 49 7.94 11.73 11.54
N MET A 50 7.44 12.70 10.76
CA MET A 50 7.32 12.64 9.30
C MET A 50 8.32 13.54 8.56
N GLU A 51 9.19 14.25 9.26
CA GLU A 51 10.02 15.32 8.69
C GLU A 51 10.94 14.82 7.55
N ARG A 52 11.62 13.69 7.76
CA ARG A 52 12.49 13.09 6.74
C ARG A 52 11.73 12.65 5.50
N PHE A 53 10.53 12.11 5.69
CA PHE A 53 9.67 11.74 4.58
C PHE A 53 9.24 12.98 3.78
N PHE A 54 8.83 14.06 4.46
CA PHE A 54 8.44 15.31 3.80
C PHE A 54 9.60 15.97 3.08
N THR A 55 10.81 15.95 3.66
CA THR A 55 12.02 16.46 2.97
C THR A 55 12.33 15.69 1.68
N LYS A 56 12.08 14.38 1.64
CA LYS A 56 12.18 13.61 0.39
C LYS A 56 11.08 13.99 -0.61
N MET A 57 9.86 14.22 -0.13
CA MET A 57 8.79 14.72 -0.99
C MET A 57 9.14 16.07 -1.62
N ASP A 58 9.79 16.99 -0.89
CA ASP A 58 10.24 18.27 -1.43
C ASP A 58 11.15 18.09 -2.65
N SER A 59 12.10 17.15 -2.59
CA SER A 59 13.01 16.86 -3.71
C SER A 59 12.25 16.40 -4.95
N VAL A 60 11.27 15.53 -4.78
CA VAL A 60 10.46 15.03 -5.90
C VAL A 60 9.50 16.10 -6.42
N VAL A 61 8.80 16.79 -5.52
CA VAL A 61 7.71 17.73 -5.90
C VAL A 61 8.26 19.04 -6.47
N PHE A 62 9.35 19.58 -5.90
CA PHE A 62 9.88 20.89 -6.29
C PHE A 62 11.08 20.83 -7.22
N LEU A 63 11.87 19.75 -7.16
CA LEU A 63 13.09 19.62 -7.97
C LEU A 63 12.94 18.59 -9.08
N GLY A 64 11.93 17.72 -9.03
CA GLY A 64 11.78 16.59 -9.97
C GLY A 64 12.90 15.56 -9.82
N GLU A 65 13.49 15.43 -8.64
CA GLU A 65 14.64 14.58 -8.39
C GLU A 65 14.36 13.53 -7.31
N GLY A 66 14.95 12.34 -7.48
CA GLY A 66 14.84 11.24 -6.52
C GLY A 66 13.50 10.52 -6.57
N ASN A 67 13.31 9.61 -5.62
CA ASN A 67 12.10 8.79 -5.51
C ASN A 67 11.59 8.78 -4.07
N VAL A 68 10.26 8.84 -3.93
CA VAL A 68 9.56 8.60 -2.69
C VAL A 68 8.79 7.30 -2.81
N SER A 69 9.05 6.36 -1.90
CA SER A 69 8.39 5.06 -1.85
C SER A 69 7.49 4.97 -0.62
N ILE A 70 6.21 4.79 -0.85
CA ILE A 70 5.17 4.64 0.18
C ILE A 70 4.62 3.22 0.09
N MET A 71 4.52 2.54 1.22
CA MET A 71 3.92 1.21 1.29
C MET A 71 2.72 1.21 2.22
N HIS A 72 1.57 0.76 1.72
CA HIS A 72 0.36 0.56 2.49
C HIS A 72 0.17 -0.93 2.78
N ILE A 73 0.44 -1.34 4.03
CA ILE A 73 0.32 -2.74 4.47
C ILE A 73 -1.03 -2.93 5.14
N GLY A 74 -1.78 -3.96 4.72
CA GLY A 74 -3.11 -4.21 5.28
C GLY A 74 -3.69 -5.60 5.03
N GLY A 75 -4.97 -5.70 5.25
CA GLY A 75 -5.79 -6.87 4.98
C GLY A 75 -6.62 -6.71 3.70
N SER A 76 -7.90 -7.10 3.77
CA SER A 76 -8.86 -7.03 2.66
C SER A 76 -9.11 -5.59 2.16
N HIS A 77 -9.04 -4.58 3.01
CA HIS A 77 -9.21 -3.18 2.63
C HIS A 77 -8.11 -2.72 1.66
N VAL A 78 -6.88 -3.19 1.86
CA VAL A 78 -5.74 -2.88 0.99
C VAL A 78 -5.74 -3.78 -0.24
N GLN A 79 -6.06 -5.09 -0.12
CA GLN A 79 -6.18 -5.98 -1.28
C GLN A 79 -7.31 -5.53 -2.23
N ALA A 80 -8.36 -4.90 -1.75
CA ALA A 80 -9.40 -4.32 -2.61
C ALA A 80 -8.83 -3.30 -3.61
N GLY A 81 -7.76 -2.63 -3.24
CA GLY A 81 -7.00 -1.69 -4.07
C GLY A 81 -7.60 -0.30 -4.18
N VAL A 82 -8.92 -0.13 -4.02
CA VAL A 82 -9.60 1.15 -4.27
C VAL A 82 -9.13 2.25 -3.33
N PHE A 83 -9.01 1.95 -2.03
CA PHE A 83 -8.52 2.91 -1.03
C PHE A 83 -7.10 3.40 -1.36
N THR A 84 -6.17 2.44 -1.51
CA THR A 84 -4.76 2.76 -1.80
C THR A 84 -4.60 3.46 -3.15
N GLN A 85 -5.40 3.07 -4.14
CA GLN A 85 -5.40 3.68 -5.46
C GLN A 85 -5.88 5.14 -5.41
N GLN A 86 -7.00 5.42 -4.73
CA GLN A 86 -7.51 6.78 -4.59
C GLN A 86 -6.49 7.69 -3.89
N PHE A 87 -5.87 7.20 -2.82
CA PHE A 87 -4.80 7.92 -2.13
C PHE A 87 -3.60 8.21 -3.06
N ARG A 88 -3.16 7.20 -3.85
CA ARG A 88 -2.08 7.34 -4.84
C ARG A 88 -2.42 8.40 -5.89
N ASP A 89 -3.59 8.30 -6.51
CA ASP A 89 -4.00 9.19 -7.59
C ASP A 89 -4.09 10.64 -7.11
N ASN A 90 -4.55 10.85 -5.89
CA ASN A 90 -4.56 12.15 -5.26
C ASN A 90 -3.14 12.70 -5.01
N LEU A 91 -2.19 11.86 -4.54
CA LEU A 91 -0.81 12.26 -4.39
C LEU A 91 -0.16 12.63 -5.73
N LEU A 92 -0.39 11.84 -6.77
CA LEU A 92 0.16 12.13 -8.10
C LEU A 92 -0.44 13.38 -8.73
N SER A 93 -1.63 13.80 -8.30
CA SER A 93 -2.29 15.02 -8.79
C SER A 93 -1.73 16.34 -8.23
N ILE A 94 -0.76 16.29 -7.29
CA ILE A 94 -0.15 17.51 -6.72
C ILE A 94 0.87 18.17 -7.65
N GLY A 95 1.31 17.48 -8.69
CA GLY A 95 2.25 17.98 -9.70
C GLY A 95 2.21 17.16 -10.98
N THR A 96 2.95 17.59 -11.97
CA THR A 96 3.16 16.85 -13.23
C THR A 96 4.34 15.90 -13.09
N ASP A 97 4.32 14.81 -13.86
CA ASP A 97 5.43 13.84 -13.99
C ASP A 97 5.90 13.23 -12.64
N LEU A 98 4.96 13.08 -11.69
CA LEU A 98 5.26 12.49 -10.39
C LEU A 98 5.18 10.96 -10.39
N MET A 99 4.70 10.33 -11.47
CA MET A 99 4.59 8.88 -11.58
C MET A 99 5.90 8.27 -12.03
N GLY A 100 6.71 7.85 -11.08
CA GLY A 100 7.99 7.23 -11.34
C GLY A 100 8.32 6.11 -10.37
N GLY A 101 9.53 5.57 -10.50
CA GLY A 101 10.08 4.61 -9.58
C GLY A 101 9.55 3.20 -9.78
N GLN A 102 8.82 2.68 -8.82
CA GLN A 102 8.51 1.27 -8.71
C GLN A 102 7.01 1.02 -8.53
N ASN A 103 6.55 -0.16 -8.99
CA ASN A 103 5.21 -0.67 -8.71
C ASN A 103 5.30 -2.16 -8.32
N PHE A 104 4.98 -2.47 -7.06
CA PHE A 104 4.92 -3.86 -6.59
C PHE A 104 3.53 -4.43 -6.87
N VAL A 105 3.48 -5.56 -7.57
CA VAL A 105 2.26 -6.25 -7.95
C VAL A 105 2.32 -7.73 -7.59
N PHE A 106 1.17 -8.31 -7.30
CA PHE A 106 1.00 -9.75 -7.13
C PHE A 106 -0.20 -10.22 -7.95
N PRO A 107 -0.10 -11.32 -8.72
CA PRO A 107 -1.15 -11.76 -9.64
C PRO A 107 -2.26 -12.55 -8.93
N PHE A 108 -3.04 -11.91 -8.08
CA PHE A 108 -4.08 -12.52 -7.26
C PHE A 108 -5.13 -13.27 -8.06
N THR A 109 -5.48 -12.83 -9.28
CA THR A 109 -6.47 -13.52 -10.13
C THR A 109 -6.00 -14.89 -10.59
N ALA A 110 -4.69 -15.12 -10.76
CA ALA A 110 -4.15 -16.45 -11.01
C ALA A 110 -4.40 -17.40 -9.83
N GLY A 111 -4.51 -16.86 -8.62
CA GLY A 111 -4.92 -17.58 -7.41
C GLY A 111 -6.43 -17.63 -7.17
N GLY A 112 -7.26 -17.19 -8.11
CA GLY A 112 -8.73 -17.23 -8.00
C GLY A 112 -9.31 -16.21 -7.02
N THR A 113 -8.60 -15.13 -6.70
CA THR A 113 -9.08 -14.05 -5.82
C THR A 113 -8.97 -12.68 -6.51
N ASN A 114 -9.49 -11.62 -5.86
CA ASN A 114 -9.54 -10.29 -6.47
C ASN A 114 -8.17 -9.62 -6.52
N ASN A 115 -7.83 -9.05 -7.68
CA ASN A 115 -6.73 -8.11 -7.83
C ASN A 115 -7.10 -6.72 -7.31
N PRO A 116 -6.12 -5.93 -6.86
CA PRO A 116 -6.21 -4.48 -6.82
C PRO A 116 -6.63 -3.89 -8.18
N THR A 117 -7.15 -2.65 -8.17
CA THR A 117 -7.75 -2.04 -9.36
C THR A 117 -6.74 -1.45 -10.34
N HIS A 118 -5.53 -1.15 -9.91
CA HIS A 118 -4.53 -0.39 -10.68
C HIS A 118 -3.69 -1.23 -11.67
N TYR A 119 -3.94 -2.53 -11.74
CA TYR A 119 -3.38 -3.42 -12.77
C TYR A 119 -4.35 -4.56 -13.09
N ILE A 120 -4.21 -5.10 -14.28
CA ILE A 120 -5.02 -6.22 -14.76
C ILE A 120 -4.12 -7.45 -14.87
N VAL A 121 -4.61 -8.58 -14.40
CA VAL A 121 -3.94 -9.87 -14.56
C VAL A 121 -4.83 -10.84 -15.30
N SER A 122 -4.26 -11.54 -16.27
CA SER A 122 -4.80 -12.77 -16.84
C SER A 122 -3.78 -13.89 -16.71
N SER A 123 -4.25 -15.13 -16.66
CA SER A 123 -3.37 -16.30 -16.53
C SER A 123 -3.89 -17.47 -17.33
N THR A 124 -2.96 -18.35 -17.73
CA THR A 124 -3.24 -19.67 -18.31
C THR A 124 -2.63 -20.76 -17.44
N GLY A 125 -2.99 -22.00 -17.70
CA GLY A 125 -2.48 -23.14 -16.96
C GLY A 125 -3.03 -23.28 -15.55
N MET A 126 -2.45 -24.18 -14.77
CA MET A 126 -2.88 -24.48 -13.40
C MET A 126 -1.98 -23.80 -12.38
N TRP A 127 -2.61 -23.08 -11.45
CA TRP A 127 -1.94 -22.39 -10.36
C TRP A 127 -2.53 -22.79 -9.01
N THR A 128 -1.67 -23.09 -8.05
CA THR A 128 -2.05 -23.29 -6.65
C THR A 128 -1.82 -22.00 -5.87
N TYR A 129 -2.81 -21.55 -5.10
CA TYR A 129 -2.76 -20.32 -4.31
C TYR A 129 -2.66 -20.62 -2.82
N CYS A 130 -1.71 -19.98 -2.14
CA CYS A 130 -1.59 -20.00 -0.69
C CYS A 130 -1.48 -18.56 -0.16
N ARG A 131 -1.92 -18.33 1.09
CA ARG A 131 -1.88 -17.00 1.71
C ARG A 131 -1.63 -17.06 3.22
N ASN A 132 -0.97 -16.05 3.73
CA ASN A 132 -0.55 -15.93 5.12
C ASN A 132 -1.71 -15.88 6.14
N ALA A 133 -2.91 -15.48 5.71
CA ALA A 133 -4.11 -15.45 6.56
C ALA A 133 -4.66 -16.84 6.89
N VAL A 134 -4.22 -17.89 6.19
CA VAL A 134 -4.74 -19.26 6.31
C VAL A 134 -3.72 -20.12 7.05
N ARG A 135 -4.07 -20.61 8.25
CA ARG A 135 -3.14 -21.39 9.11
C ARG A 135 -2.60 -22.66 8.44
N LYS A 136 -3.41 -23.35 7.63
CA LYS A 136 -2.97 -24.55 6.90
C LYS A 136 -1.89 -24.27 5.85
N ASP A 137 -1.69 -23.01 5.48
CA ASP A 137 -0.69 -22.55 4.50
C ASP A 137 0.57 -22.02 5.22
N SER A 138 0.66 -22.16 6.55
CA SER A 138 1.76 -21.60 7.37
C SER A 138 3.11 -22.27 7.16
N ASP A 139 3.13 -23.43 6.52
CA ASP A 139 4.33 -24.16 6.10
C ASP A 139 4.84 -23.72 4.70
N LYS A 140 4.10 -22.87 4.03
CA LYS A 140 4.47 -22.36 2.71
C LYS A 140 5.34 -21.11 2.85
N ARG A 141 6.49 -21.16 2.18
CA ARG A 141 7.39 -20.00 2.11
C ARG A 141 6.71 -18.85 1.37
N MET A 142 6.60 -17.71 2.04
CA MET A 142 5.91 -16.52 1.54
C MET A 142 6.79 -15.27 1.67
N GLY A 143 6.61 -14.33 0.76
CA GLY A 143 7.30 -13.04 0.76
C GLY A 143 6.43 -11.88 1.23
N LEU A 144 6.83 -10.69 0.82
CA LEU A 144 6.19 -9.42 1.17
C LEU A 144 4.70 -9.37 0.83
N SER A 145 4.29 -9.95 -0.30
CA SER A 145 2.88 -9.99 -0.69
C SER A 145 1.97 -10.71 0.31
N GLY A 146 2.53 -11.55 1.17
CA GLY A 146 1.76 -12.43 2.07
C GLY A 146 0.99 -13.52 1.34
N ALA A 147 1.32 -13.77 0.07
CA ALA A 147 0.67 -14.74 -0.80
C ALA A 147 1.68 -15.39 -1.77
N THR A 148 1.33 -16.56 -2.27
CA THR A 148 2.09 -17.27 -3.31
C THR A 148 1.17 -17.87 -4.34
N ILE A 149 1.62 -17.92 -5.59
CA ILE A 149 1.08 -18.82 -6.60
C ILE A 149 2.17 -19.77 -7.07
N THR A 150 1.83 -21.04 -7.19
CA THR A 150 2.77 -22.10 -7.55
C THR A 150 2.22 -22.90 -8.71
N THR A 151 3.08 -23.25 -9.66
CA THR A 151 2.73 -24.08 -10.81
C THR A 151 3.83 -25.10 -11.13
N SER A 152 3.42 -26.26 -11.65
CA SER A 152 4.26 -27.24 -12.34
C SER A 152 3.82 -27.43 -13.80
N ASP A 153 2.91 -26.60 -14.27
CA ASP A 153 2.35 -26.65 -15.62
C ASP A 153 3.24 -25.85 -16.59
N ALA A 154 3.81 -26.51 -17.56
CA ALA A 154 4.71 -25.88 -18.53
C ALA A 154 4.02 -24.85 -19.44
N GLU A 155 2.68 -24.96 -19.59
CA GLU A 155 1.85 -24.02 -20.37
C GLU A 155 1.33 -22.86 -19.52
N ALA A 156 1.69 -22.83 -18.24
CA ALA A 156 1.24 -21.77 -17.35
C ALA A 156 1.88 -20.43 -17.71
N SER A 157 1.05 -19.39 -17.69
CA SER A 157 1.52 -18.02 -17.88
C SER A 157 0.75 -17.03 -17.01
N VAL A 158 1.36 -15.86 -16.78
CA VAL A 158 0.75 -14.72 -16.12
C VAL A 158 1.02 -13.47 -16.93
N SER A 159 -0.02 -12.85 -17.46
CA SER A 159 0.07 -11.55 -18.11
C SER A 159 -0.34 -10.45 -17.15
N ILE A 160 0.46 -9.40 -17.09
CA ILE A 160 0.23 -8.21 -16.24
C ILE A 160 0.15 -6.99 -17.14
N VAL A 161 -0.93 -6.21 -17.00
CA VAL A 161 -1.12 -4.92 -17.66
C VAL A 161 -1.25 -3.85 -16.59
N SER A 162 -0.32 -2.90 -16.58
CA SER A 162 -0.29 -1.79 -15.61
C SER A 162 -1.23 -0.67 -16.03
N ARG A 163 -2.53 -1.01 -16.15
CA ARG A 163 -3.60 -0.10 -16.52
C ARG A 163 -4.84 -0.39 -15.69
N GLU A 164 -5.48 0.65 -15.20
CA GLU A 164 -6.78 0.50 -14.57
C GLU A 164 -7.85 -0.03 -15.55
N ARG A 165 -8.74 -0.88 -15.02
CA ARG A 165 -9.92 -1.34 -15.78
C ARG A 165 -10.84 -0.20 -16.22
N ARG A 166 -10.77 0.95 -15.54
CA ARG A 166 -11.56 2.15 -15.80
C ARG A 166 -10.63 3.33 -16.08
N ALA A 167 -9.61 3.12 -16.92
CA ALA A 167 -8.70 4.17 -17.30
C ALA A 167 -9.51 5.37 -17.85
N SER A 168 -9.45 6.48 -17.13
CA SER A 168 -9.80 7.79 -17.67
C SER A 168 -8.53 8.44 -18.19
N GLU A 169 -8.64 9.42 -19.08
CA GLU A 169 -7.50 10.22 -19.56
C GLU A 169 -6.74 10.92 -18.43
N LEU A 170 -7.32 10.95 -17.22
CA LEU A 170 -6.75 11.56 -16.02
C LEU A 170 -5.86 10.61 -15.19
N ASN A 171 -5.89 9.29 -15.45
CA ASN A 171 -5.09 8.32 -14.73
C ASN A 171 -3.95 7.85 -15.62
N PRO A 172 -2.73 8.37 -15.42
CA PRO A 172 -1.59 7.98 -16.23
C PRO A 172 -1.29 6.48 -16.07
N VAL A 173 -0.94 5.85 -17.18
CA VAL A 173 -0.49 4.46 -17.19
C VAL A 173 0.93 4.39 -16.62
N PHE A 174 1.19 3.48 -15.70
CA PHE A 174 2.54 3.22 -15.23
C PHE A 174 3.28 2.37 -16.28
N GLU A 175 4.23 2.97 -16.97
CA GLU A 175 5.12 2.28 -17.90
C GLU A 175 6.43 1.90 -17.20
N PHE A 176 7.00 0.77 -17.60
CA PHE A 176 8.21 0.21 -17.02
C PHE A 176 9.08 -0.46 -18.09
N ASP A 177 10.39 -0.52 -17.86
CA ASP A 177 11.36 -1.23 -18.70
C ASP A 177 12.21 -2.24 -17.93
N LYS A 178 12.04 -2.33 -16.61
CA LYS A 178 12.68 -3.32 -15.77
C LYS A 178 11.65 -4.11 -14.99
N VAL A 179 11.78 -5.44 -15.02
CA VAL A 179 10.92 -6.38 -14.30
C VAL A 179 11.78 -7.21 -13.36
N THR A 180 11.46 -7.18 -12.06
CA THR A 180 12.06 -8.07 -11.08
C THR A 180 11.00 -9.07 -10.62
N LEU A 181 11.14 -10.32 -11.07
CA LEU A 181 10.29 -11.43 -10.66
C LEU A 181 10.84 -12.00 -9.35
N ILE A 182 10.04 -11.97 -8.30
CA ILE A 182 10.38 -12.50 -6.99
C ILE A 182 9.78 -13.90 -6.91
N GLY A 183 10.64 -14.91 -6.91
CA GLY A 183 10.18 -16.30 -6.94
C GLY A 183 11.33 -17.29 -6.96
N PHE A 184 11.01 -18.55 -6.76
CA PHE A 184 11.98 -19.61 -6.64
C PHE A 184 11.43 -20.95 -7.14
N SER A 185 12.34 -21.87 -7.40
CA SER A 185 12.05 -23.28 -7.64
C SER A 185 12.83 -24.10 -6.63
N GLU A 186 12.16 -24.97 -5.87
CA GLU A 186 12.81 -25.88 -4.92
C GLU A 186 13.44 -27.07 -5.61
N THR A 187 12.92 -27.44 -6.79
CA THR A 187 13.37 -28.62 -7.56
C THR A 187 14.38 -28.26 -8.65
N GLY A 188 14.82 -27.01 -8.72
CA GLY A 188 15.88 -26.50 -9.61
C GLY A 188 15.49 -26.44 -11.12
N ASN A 189 16.22 -25.65 -11.87
CA ASN A 189 16.21 -25.57 -13.34
C ASN A 189 14.93 -25.07 -14.03
N VAL A 190 13.97 -24.51 -13.30
CA VAL A 190 12.85 -23.77 -13.93
C VAL A 190 13.37 -22.41 -14.41
N THR A 191 13.11 -22.11 -15.70
CA THR A 191 13.58 -20.86 -16.31
C THR A 191 12.40 -19.98 -16.69
N PRO A 192 12.01 -19.03 -15.81
CA PRO A 192 11.00 -18.03 -16.18
C PRO A 192 11.58 -17.06 -17.22
N VAL A 193 10.73 -16.64 -18.12
CA VAL A 193 11.02 -15.66 -19.17
C VAL A 193 9.89 -14.64 -19.26
N VAL A 194 10.19 -13.48 -19.84
CA VAL A 194 9.21 -12.41 -20.06
C VAL A 194 8.97 -12.23 -21.55
N GLY A 195 7.71 -12.33 -21.96
CA GLY A 195 7.23 -11.96 -23.29
C GLY A 195 6.99 -10.45 -23.37
N TYR A 196 7.58 -9.82 -24.36
CA TYR A 196 7.51 -8.41 -24.65
C TYR A 196 7.44 -8.18 -26.16
N ASN A 197 6.35 -7.62 -26.69
CA ASN A 197 6.17 -7.30 -28.11
C ASN A 197 6.53 -8.45 -29.06
N GLY A 198 6.10 -9.67 -28.73
CA GLY A 198 6.40 -10.89 -29.52
C GLY A 198 7.82 -11.44 -29.38
N GLN A 199 8.65 -10.83 -28.54
CA GLN A 199 10.00 -11.30 -28.21
C GLN A 199 10.01 -11.97 -26.84
N THR A 200 10.93 -12.91 -26.64
CA THR A 200 11.21 -13.54 -25.35
C THR A 200 12.45 -12.92 -24.73
N ILE A 201 12.31 -12.34 -23.57
CA ILE A 201 13.41 -11.74 -22.81
C ILE A 201 13.84 -12.72 -21.72
N LYS A 202 15.12 -13.05 -21.67
CA LYS A 202 15.73 -13.88 -20.62
C LYS A 202 16.20 -13.01 -19.47
N GLY A 203 15.91 -13.46 -18.24
CA GLY A 203 16.30 -12.77 -17.02
C GLY A 203 17.67 -13.23 -16.51
N LYS A 204 18.28 -12.38 -15.69
CA LYS A 204 19.43 -12.74 -14.86
C LYS A 204 18.92 -13.15 -13.49
N TYR A 205 19.26 -14.35 -13.02
CA TYR A 205 18.94 -14.80 -11.69
C TYR A 205 19.92 -14.23 -10.66
N ASP A 206 19.38 -13.69 -9.59
CA ASP A 206 20.11 -13.30 -8.36
C ASP A 206 19.76 -14.29 -7.26
N GLU A 207 20.71 -15.16 -6.93
CA GLU A 207 20.53 -16.23 -5.94
C GLU A 207 20.33 -15.66 -4.53
N TYR A 208 21.02 -14.59 -4.18
CA TYR A 208 20.92 -13.96 -2.88
C TYR A 208 19.53 -13.36 -2.62
N GLN A 209 18.98 -12.70 -3.63
CA GLN A 209 17.67 -12.07 -3.57
C GLN A 209 16.53 -13.03 -3.92
N SER A 210 16.82 -14.23 -4.48
CA SER A 210 15.83 -15.12 -5.09
C SER A 210 14.95 -14.39 -6.11
N THR A 211 15.57 -13.64 -7.03
CA THR A 211 14.90 -12.83 -8.04
C THR A 211 15.43 -13.08 -9.43
N TYR A 212 14.57 -12.93 -10.43
CA TYR A 212 14.94 -12.90 -11.85
C TYR A 212 14.74 -11.47 -12.35
N ILE A 213 15.81 -10.85 -12.86
CA ILE A 213 15.81 -9.47 -13.32
C ILE A 213 15.81 -9.46 -14.85
N PHE A 214 14.83 -8.80 -15.44
CA PHE A 214 14.65 -8.63 -16.87
C PHE A 214 14.75 -7.16 -17.22
N GLN A 215 15.62 -6.80 -18.17
CA GLN A 215 15.68 -5.48 -18.76
C GLN A 215 15.00 -5.53 -20.12
N LEU A 216 13.96 -4.71 -20.29
CA LEU A 216 13.21 -4.59 -21.53
C LEU A 216 13.88 -3.55 -22.46
N PRO A 217 13.73 -3.69 -23.80
CA PRO A 217 14.32 -2.73 -24.73
C PRO A 217 13.75 -1.32 -24.68
N ALA A 218 12.50 -1.16 -24.23
CA ALA A 218 11.82 0.13 -24.07
C ALA A 218 10.71 0.03 -23.04
N LEU A 219 10.18 1.18 -22.63
CA LEU A 219 9.02 1.28 -21.74
C LEU A 219 7.80 0.57 -22.33
N THR A 220 7.06 -0.10 -21.47
CA THR A 220 5.80 -0.80 -21.80
C THR A 220 4.86 -0.76 -20.60
N ASP A 221 3.57 -0.90 -20.86
CA ASP A 221 2.54 -1.08 -19.83
C ASP A 221 2.19 -2.56 -19.57
N SER A 222 2.76 -3.49 -20.33
CA SER A 222 2.34 -4.89 -20.28
C SER A 222 3.46 -5.90 -20.55
N ILE A 223 3.37 -7.04 -19.86
CA ILE A 223 4.25 -8.20 -20.03
C ILE A 223 3.47 -9.49 -19.87
N CYS A 224 4.06 -10.59 -20.37
CA CYS A 224 3.64 -11.96 -20.08
C CYS A 224 4.80 -12.75 -19.48
N ILE A 225 4.63 -13.30 -18.30
CA ILE A 225 5.58 -14.21 -17.63
C ILE A 225 5.18 -15.62 -17.99
N PHE A 226 6.13 -16.42 -18.50
CA PHE A 226 5.94 -17.82 -18.82
C PHE A 226 7.27 -18.57 -18.64
N PHE A 227 7.35 -19.86 -19.03
CA PHE A 227 8.50 -20.70 -18.74
C PHE A 227 9.12 -21.28 -20.01
N GLU A 228 10.41 -21.06 -20.21
CA GLU A 228 11.16 -21.71 -21.30
C GLU A 228 11.45 -23.18 -20.97
N SER A 229 11.63 -23.47 -19.68
CA SER A 229 11.87 -24.82 -19.16
C SER A 229 11.20 -24.97 -17.80
N MET A 230 10.40 -26.03 -17.64
CA MET A 230 9.64 -26.34 -16.44
C MET A 230 9.82 -27.80 -16.00
N PRO A 231 11.04 -28.21 -15.61
CA PRO A 231 11.25 -29.60 -15.14
C PRO A 231 10.77 -29.84 -13.71
N GLY A 232 10.23 -28.84 -13.04
CA GLY A 232 9.80 -28.88 -11.65
C GLY A 232 8.68 -27.88 -11.34
N GLU A 233 8.64 -27.42 -10.10
CA GLU A 233 7.66 -26.46 -9.61
C GLU A 233 8.28 -25.06 -9.49
N PHE A 234 7.52 -24.03 -9.83
CA PHE A 234 7.90 -22.64 -9.63
C PHE A 234 6.90 -21.91 -8.74
N THR A 235 7.41 -21.23 -7.73
CA THR A 235 6.63 -20.40 -6.82
C THR A 235 6.94 -18.92 -7.05
N LEU A 236 5.90 -18.15 -7.36
CA LEU A 236 5.92 -16.70 -7.52
C LEU A 236 5.39 -16.04 -6.25
N THR A 237 6.15 -15.10 -5.68
CA THR A 237 5.79 -14.35 -4.46
C THR A 237 5.56 -12.86 -4.72
N GLY A 238 5.96 -12.33 -5.88
CA GLY A 238 5.74 -10.94 -6.27
C GLY A 238 6.44 -10.57 -7.56
N VAL A 239 6.04 -9.42 -8.11
CA VAL A 239 6.69 -8.80 -9.27
C VAL A 239 6.89 -7.32 -8.98
N LEU A 240 8.10 -6.83 -9.22
CA LEU A 240 8.42 -5.42 -9.15
C LEU A 240 8.62 -4.89 -10.56
N LEU A 241 7.87 -3.86 -10.91
CA LEU A 241 7.93 -3.16 -12.19
C LEU A 241 8.58 -1.81 -11.95
N GLU A 242 9.60 -1.45 -12.73
CA GLU A 242 10.44 -0.27 -12.50
C GLU A 242 10.66 0.48 -13.82
N ASN A 243 10.75 1.82 -13.76
CA ASN A 243 11.05 2.66 -14.92
C ASN A 243 12.27 3.58 -14.73
N GLY A 244 12.88 3.56 -13.54
CA GLY A 244 14.04 4.39 -13.23
C GLY A 244 13.79 5.91 -13.20
N LEU A 245 12.54 6.37 -13.39
CA LEU A 245 12.20 7.78 -13.39
C LEU A 245 12.03 8.31 -11.95
N PRO A 246 12.35 9.59 -11.70
CA PRO A 246 12.01 10.25 -10.45
C PRO A 246 10.49 10.24 -10.23
N GLY A 247 10.05 10.21 -8.97
CA GLY A 247 8.62 10.31 -8.68
C GLY A 247 8.18 9.66 -7.38
N ILE A 248 6.88 9.48 -7.25
CA ILE A 248 6.22 8.88 -6.08
C ILE A 248 5.69 7.49 -6.45
N SER A 249 6.07 6.49 -5.66
CA SER A 249 5.56 5.12 -5.75
C SER A 249 4.66 4.84 -4.55
N VAL A 250 3.51 4.21 -4.77
CA VAL A 250 2.61 3.76 -3.69
C VAL A 250 2.28 2.29 -3.90
N HIS A 251 2.75 1.45 -2.99
CA HIS A 251 2.61 -0.01 -3.03
C HIS A 251 1.49 -0.46 -2.09
N GLY A 252 0.46 -1.11 -2.62
CA GLY A 252 -0.55 -1.78 -1.81
C GLY A 252 -0.14 -3.23 -1.52
N VAL A 253 0.16 -3.54 -0.28
CA VAL A 253 0.48 -4.88 0.21
C VAL A 253 -0.62 -5.34 1.13
N GLY A 254 -1.57 -6.11 0.62
CA GLY A 254 -2.74 -6.53 1.37
C GLY A 254 -3.19 -7.95 1.00
N VAL A 255 -3.65 -8.70 2.01
CA VAL A 255 -4.19 -10.05 1.85
C VAL A 255 -5.51 -10.19 2.61
N ASN A 256 -6.53 -10.69 1.93
CA ASN A 256 -7.85 -10.95 2.53
C ASN A 256 -7.74 -11.80 3.80
N GLY A 257 -8.19 -11.24 4.92
CA GLY A 257 -8.18 -11.91 6.22
C GLY A 257 -6.84 -11.83 6.97
N ALA A 258 -5.82 -11.13 6.46
CA ALA A 258 -4.54 -10.98 7.15
C ALA A 258 -4.68 -10.18 8.46
N SER A 259 -3.94 -10.61 9.46
CA SER A 259 -3.69 -9.96 10.73
C SER A 259 -2.20 -9.64 10.86
N VAL A 260 -1.77 -8.90 11.87
CA VAL A 260 -0.33 -8.61 12.07
C VAL A 260 0.50 -9.90 12.17
N PRO A 261 0.12 -10.92 12.96
CA PRO A 261 0.83 -12.19 12.98
C PRO A 261 0.91 -12.92 11.64
N SER A 262 0.01 -12.64 10.70
CA SER A 262 0.06 -13.23 9.37
C SER A 262 1.32 -12.82 8.61
N TYR A 263 1.70 -11.56 8.67
CA TYR A 263 2.91 -11.05 8.03
C TYR A 263 4.19 -11.51 8.72
N LEU A 264 4.15 -11.71 10.04
CA LEU A 264 5.29 -12.25 10.80
C LEU A 264 5.62 -13.72 10.46
N ARG A 265 4.70 -14.42 9.78
CA ARG A 265 4.92 -15.79 9.28
C ARG A 265 5.44 -15.85 7.84
N CYS A 266 5.67 -14.71 7.21
CA CYS A 266 6.20 -14.66 5.85
C CYS A 266 7.74 -14.69 5.90
N ASP A 267 8.35 -15.84 5.58
CA ASP A 267 9.79 -16.08 5.74
C ASP A 267 10.67 -15.07 5.00
N ASP A 268 10.22 -14.65 3.81
CA ASP A 268 10.95 -13.75 2.93
C ASP A 268 10.49 -12.28 3.03
N PHE A 269 9.64 -11.94 4.00
CA PHE A 269 9.10 -10.58 4.15
C PHE A 269 10.21 -9.52 4.25
N GLU A 270 11.23 -9.76 5.09
CA GLU A 270 12.34 -8.83 5.28
C GLU A 270 13.19 -8.69 4.02
N ARG A 271 13.51 -9.79 3.34
CA ARG A 271 14.27 -9.78 2.08
C ARG A 271 13.54 -8.96 1.00
N ASP A 272 12.26 -9.26 0.78
CA ASP A 272 11.48 -8.63 -0.28
C ASP A 272 11.22 -7.15 0.05
N LEU A 273 11.01 -6.79 1.32
CA LEU A 273 10.93 -5.41 1.76
C LEU A 273 12.20 -4.64 1.43
N GLY A 274 13.36 -5.31 1.52
CA GLY A 274 14.67 -4.76 1.15
C GLY A 274 14.79 -4.36 -0.31
N LEU A 275 14.02 -4.98 -1.23
CA LEU A 275 13.98 -4.60 -2.65
C LEU A 275 13.29 -3.24 -2.87
N ILE A 276 12.35 -2.87 -2.02
CA ILE A 276 11.54 -1.66 -2.15
C ILE A 276 12.09 -0.53 -1.26
N ARG A 277 12.49 -0.84 -0.02
CA ARG A 277 13.00 0.12 0.98
C ARG A 277 12.10 1.35 1.14
N PRO A 278 10.85 1.19 1.59
CA PRO A 278 9.90 2.30 1.64
C PRO A 278 10.36 3.42 2.57
N ASP A 279 10.03 4.66 2.19
CA ASP A 279 10.29 5.87 2.98
C ASP A 279 9.19 6.14 4.00
N LEU A 280 7.96 5.67 3.67
CA LEU A 280 6.81 5.69 4.55
C LEU A 280 6.09 4.34 4.50
N ILE A 281 5.77 3.79 5.66
CA ILE A 281 4.83 2.68 5.76
C ILE A 281 3.55 3.18 6.43
N ILE A 282 2.42 2.95 5.73
CA ILE A 282 1.08 3.15 6.22
C ILE A 282 0.54 1.79 6.67
N PHE A 283 0.20 1.67 7.95
CA PHE A 283 -0.37 0.45 8.51
C PHE A 283 -1.89 0.53 8.53
N GLY A 284 -2.56 -0.13 7.60
CA GLY A 284 -4.00 -0.36 7.55
C GLY A 284 -4.37 -1.80 7.94
N ILE A 285 -3.69 -2.35 8.95
CA ILE A 285 -3.85 -3.73 9.42
C ILE A 285 -4.16 -3.75 10.91
N GLY A 286 -5.11 -4.61 11.34
CA GLY A 286 -5.53 -4.72 12.74
C GLY A 286 -7.00 -5.10 12.89
N ILE A 287 -7.83 -4.90 11.87
CA ILE A 287 -9.26 -5.19 11.96
C ILE A 287 -9.54 -6.68 12.19
N ASN A 288 -8.74 -7.56 11.59
CA ASN A 288 -8.86 -9.01 11.80
C ASN A 288 -8.31 -9.43 13.16
N ASP A 289 -7.29 -8.74 13.67
CA ASP A 289 -6.81 -8.93 15.04
C ASP A 289 -7.90 -8.55 16.05
N ALA A 290 -8.52 -7.37 15.88
CA ALA A 290 -9.58 -6.87 16.75
C ALA A 290 -10.89 -7.68 16.64
N ALA A 291 -11.08 -8.45 15.57
CA ALA A 291 -12.26 -9.32 15.41
C ALA A 291 -12.19 -10.58 16.29
N GLU A 292 -11.02 -10.94 16.79
CA GLU A 292 -10.87 -12.09 17.67
C GLU A 292 -11.64 -11.89 18.99
N LYS A 293 -12.25 -12.98 19.47
CA LYS A 293 -13.10 -12.91 20.68
C LYS A 293 -12.30 -12.52 21.92
N ASP A 294 -11.08 -13.05 22.02
CA ASP A 294 -10.17 -12.86 23.13
C ASP A 294 -9.05 -11.89 22.76
N PHE A 295 -9.41 -10.78 22.08
CA PHE A 295 -8.45 -9.75 21.68
C PHE A 295 -7.72 -9.19 22.91
N ASP A 296 -6.39 -9.18 22.83
CA ASP A 296 -5.51 -8.59 23.84
C ASP A 296 -4.63 -7.52 23.17
N SER A 297 -4.83 -6.27 23.56
CA SER A 297 -4.10 -5.11 23.03
C SER A 297 -2.58 -5.20 23.29
N LYS A 298 -2.14 -5.85 24.37
CA LYS A 298 -0.70 -6.03 24.66
C LYS A 298 -0.06 -7.01 23.70
N VAL A 299 -0.77 -8.11 23.39
CA VAL A 299 -0.32 -9.09 22.39
C VAL A 299 -0.31 -8.44 21.00
N PHE A 300 -1.34 -7.67 20.67
CA PHE A 300 -1.43 -6.92 19.43
C PHE A 300 -0.24 -5.96 19.26
N MET A 301 0.05 -5.13 20.27
CA MET A 301 1.21 -4.23 20.25
C MET A 301 2.54 -4.98 20.17
N LYS A 302 2.68 -6.15 20.86
CA LYS A 302 3.89 -6.97 20.77
C LYS A 302 4.13 -7.48 19.35
N ASN A 303 3.09 -7.89 18.63
CA ASN A 303 3.22 -8.32 17.24
C ASN A 303 3.68 -7.16 16.35
N TYR A 304 3.17 -5.95 16.59
CA TYR A 304 3.66 -4.75 15.91
C TYR A 304 5.11 -4.41 16.26
N ASP A 305 5.54 -4.59 17.52
CA ASP A 305 6.95 -4.42 17.93
C ASP A 305 7.89 -5.23 17.04
N GLU A 306 7.52 -6.47 16.73
CA GLU A 306 8.33 -7.36 15.90
C GLU A 306 8.32 -6.91 14.42
N LEU A 307 7.17 -6.60 13.87
CA LEU A 307 7.03 -6.13 12.48
C LEU A 307 7.80 -4.82 12.25
N ILE A 308 7.67 -3.86 13.17
CA ILE A 308 8.37 -2.57 13.09
C ILE A 308 9.89 -2.78 13.22
N ARG A 309 10.33 -3.72 14.05
CA ARG A 309 11.75 -4.03 14.18
C ARG A 309 12.35 -4.55 12.88
N ILE A 310 11.62 -5.39 12.13
CA ILE A 310 12.02 -5.84 10.80
C ILE A 310 12.14 -4.64 9.85
N ILE A 311 11.12 -3.79 9.80
CA ILE A 311 11.11 -2.60 8.93
C ILE A 311 12.29 -1.66 9.22
N LYS A 312 12.55 -1.40 10.49
CA LYS A 312 13.64 -0.50 10.91
C LYS A 312 15.04 -1.07 10.67
N ARG A 313 15.20 -2.40 10.55
CA ARG A 313 16.47 -2.99 10.08
C ARG A 313 16.72 -2.68 8.60
N ILE A 314 15.69 -2.69 7.78
CA ILE A 314 15.80 -2.41 6.34
C ILE A 314 15.99 -0.91 6.07
N ASN A 315 15.18 -0.08 6.71
CA ASN A 315 15.27 1.38 6.61
C ASN A 315 15.02 2.03 7.98
N PRO A 316 16.10 2.38 8.72
CA PRO A 316 15.96 3.03 10.03
C PRO A 316 15.19 4.36 9.97
N ASP A 317 15.26 5.03 8.83
CA ASP A 317 14.66 6.35 8.59
C ASP A 317 13.23 6.28 8.04
N CYS A 318 12.70 5.07 7.79
CA CYS A 318 11.34 4.89 7.32
C CYS A 318 10.34 5.52 8.29
N ALA A 319 9.54 6.47 7.82
CA ALA A 319 8.43 7.02 8.58
C ALA A 319 7.31 6.00 8.75
N LEU A 320 6.59 6.06 9.86
CA LEU A 320 5.48 5.16 10.17
C LEU A 320 4.20 5.99 10.34
N LEU A 321 3.12 5.56 9.69
CA LEU A 321 1.78 6.11 9.83
C LEU A 321 0.82 4.97 10.17
N PHE A 322 0.24 5.00 11.36
CA PHE A 322 -0.82 4.10 11.74
C PHE A 322 -2.17 4.66 11.29
N VAL A 323 -2.97 3.82 10.64
CA VAL A 323 -4.39 4.07 10.38
C VAL A 323 -5.17 3.23 11.38
N THR A 324 -5.94 3.87 12.26
CA THR A 324 -6.79 3.12 13.20
C THR A 324 -7.83 2.31 12.42
N ASN A 325 -8.29 1.20 12.99
CA ASN A 325 -9.31 0.41 12.32
C ASN A 325 -10.60 1.23 12.16
N ASN A 326 -11.35 0.97 11.08
CA ASN A 326 -12.76 1.40 11.04
C ASN A 326 -13.58 0.66 12.12
N ASP A 327 -14.70 1.23 12.50
CA ASP A 327 -15.72 0.49 13.24
C ASP A 327 -16.12 -0.79 12.48
N SER A 328 -16.50 -1.82 13.19
CA SER A 328 -16.86 -3.09 12.57
C SER A 328 -17.89 -3.86 13.36
N TYR A 329 -18.57 -4.78 12.68
CA TYR A 329 -19.54 -5.66 13.29
C TYR A 329 -19.11 -7.11 13.12
N ARG A 330 -19.45 -7.94 14.10
CA ARG A 330 -19.22 -9.39 14.07
C ARG A 330 -20.49 -10.12 13.73
N LYS A 331 -20.40 -11.10 12.84
CA LYS A 331 -21.52 -11.99 12.53
C LYS A 331 -21.67 -13.03 13.62
N VAL A 332 -22.78 -12.99 14.34
CA VAL A 332 -23.11 -13.95 15.38
C VAL A 332 -24.13 -14.97 14.85
N ASN A 333 -23.72 -16.22 14.84
CA ASN A 333 -24.58 -17.32 14.43
C ASN A 333 -25.46 -17.77 15.59
N ILE A 334 -26.77 -17.64 15.45
CA ILE A 334 -27.75 -18.08 16.45
C ILE A 334 -28.30 -19.44 16.02
N LYS A 335 -28.12 -20.45 16.89
CA LYS A 335 -28.68 -21.79 16.62
C LYS A 335 -30.17 -21.69 16.22
N ARG A 336 -30.53 -22.23 15.05
CA ARG A 336 -31.90 -22.26 14.48
C ARG A 336 -32.52 -20.89 14.15
N LYS A 337 -31.74 -19.79 14.09
CA LYS A 337 -32.20 -18.46 13.69
C LYS A 337 -31.29 -17.87 12.63
N LYS A 338 -31.74 -16.81 11.94
CA LYS A 338 -30.86 -16.02 11.05
C LYS A 338 -29.71 -15.41 11.88
N SER A 339 -28.50 -15.43 11.31
CA SER A 339 -27.35 -14.73 11.89
C SER A 339 -27.69 -13.24 12.06
N ARG A 340 -27.17 -12.63 13.10
CA ARG A 340 -27.23 -11.17 13.28
C ARG A 340 -25.84 -10.59 13.33
N PHE A 341 -25.75 -9.30 13.05
CA PHE A 341 -24.52 -8.54 13.23
C PHE A 341 -24.55 -7.83 14.59
N GLU A 342 -23.47 -7.90 15.33
CA GLU A 342 -23.26 -7.21 16.60
C GLU A 342 -22.02 -6.34 16.49
N VAL A 343 -22.06 -5.15 17.09
CA VAL A 343 -20.91 -4.23 17.15
C VAL A 343 -19.70 -4.95 17.73
N ASN A 344 -18.55 -4.78 17.13
CA ASN A 344 -17.31 -5.28 17.69
C ASN A 344 -16.90 -4.41 18.89
N PRO A 345 -16.89 -4.96 20.14
CA PRO A 345 -16.60 -4.16 21.32
C PRO A 345 -15.12 -3.74 21.43
N ASN A 346 -14.23 -4.28 20.58
CA ASN A 346 -12.80 -4.02 20.65
C ASN A 346 -12.38 -2.75 19.89
N GLY A 347 -13.32 -2.05 19.20
CA GLY A 347 -13.02 -0.86 18.40
C GLY A 347 -12.21 0.19 19.16
N GLU A 348 -12.77 0.68 20.29
CA GLU A 348 -12.11 1.68 21.14
C GLU A 348 -10.80 1.19 21.76
N THR A 349 -10.74 -0.10 22.12
CA THR A 349 -9.52 -0.69 22.71
C THR A 349 -8.36 -0.71 21.71
N VAL A 350 -8.65 -1.02 20.45
CA VAL A 350 -7.62 -1.06 19.41
C VAL A 350 -7.22 0.34 18.96
N GLU A 351 -8.14 1.30 18.93
CA GLU A 351 -7.84 2.72 18.70
C GLU A 351 -6.80 3.24 19.72
N VAL A 352 -7.06 3.03 21.02
CA VAL A 352 -6.11 3.40 22.08
C VAL A 352 -4.75 2.72 21.89
N ALA A 353 -4.72 1.45 21.49
CA ALA A 353 -3.48 0.76 21.22
C ALA A 353 -2.67 1.39 20.07
N PHE A 354 -3.34 1.85 19.01
CA PHE A 354 -2.67 2.57 17.91
C PHE A 354 -2.09 3.92 18.37
N LEU A 355 -2.81 4.68 19.18
CA LEU A 355 -2.33 5.94 19.76
C LEU A 355 -1.10 5.70 20.66
N GLU A 356 -1.13 4.63 21.49
CA GLU A 356 0.00 4.25 22.32
C GLU A 356 1.22 3.84 21.47
N MET A 357 1.02 3.08 20.39
CA MET A 357 2.09 2.74 19.45
C MET A 357 2.62 3.99 18.73
N GLY A 358 1.76 4.92 18.34
CA GLY A 358 2.16 6.21 17.78
C GLY A 358 3.15 6.94 18.68
N LYS A 359 2.88 6.98 19.98
CA LYS A 359 3.78 7.56 20.97
C LYS A 359 5.08 6.76 21.13
N ARG A 360 4.98 5.44 21.26
CA ARG A 360 6.11 4.52 21.50
C ARG A 360 7.15 4.54 20.37
N TYR A 361 6.69 4.59 19.11
CA TYR A 361 7.55 4.52 17.94
C TYR A 361 7.87 5.88 17.32
N ASN A 362 7.42 6.95 17.94
CA ASN A 362 7.46 8.28 17.35
C ASN A 362 6.88 8.24 15.92
N ALA A 363 5.65 7.74 15.79
CA ALA A 363 4.95 7.56 14.54
C ALA A 363 3.74 8.48 14.44
N ALA A 364 3.37 8.81 13.21
CA ALA A 364 2.13 9.49 12.92
C ALA A 364 0.93 8.53 13.09
N VAL A 365 -0.24 9.09 13.40
CA VAL A 365 -1.51 8.36 13.46
C VAL A 365 -2.56 9.13 12.68
N TRP A 366 -3.27 8.45 11.80
CA TRP A 366 -4.54 8.92 11.26
C TRP A 366 -5.66 8.14 11.91
N ASP A 367 -6.46 8.87 12.68
CA ASP A 367 -7.54 8.27 13.46
C ASP A 367 -8.80 8.12 12.62
N GLN A 368 -8.80 7.09 11.77
CA GLN A 368 -9.94 6.74 10.93
C GLN A 368 -11.17 6.41 11.77
N PHE A 369 -11.00 5.75 12.92
CA PHE A 369 -12.12 5.37 13.78
C PHE A 369 -12.92 6.59 14.25
N ASP A 370 -12.25 7.60 14.80
CA ASP A 370 -12.89 8.83 15.24
C ASP A 370 -13.44 9.63 14.04
N VAL A 371 -12.66 9.78 12.97
CA VAL A 371 -13.08 10.52 11.74
C VAL A 371 -14.35 9.94 11.14
N MET A 372 -14.55 8.63 11.22
CA MET A 372 -15.75 7.94 10.72
C MET A 372 -16.99 8.09 11.63
N GLY A 373 -16.85 8.62 12.84
CA GLY A 373 -17.94 8.74 13.83
C GLY A 373 -17.85 7.73 14.98
N GLY A 374 -16.74 6.98 15.10
CA GLY A 374 -16.48 6.08 16.22
C GLY A 374 -17.33 4.82 16.25
N LEU A 375 -17.56 4.30 17.44
CA LEU A 375 -18.28 3.04 17.65
C LEU A 375 -19.72 3.10 17.14
N ARG A 376 -20.14 2.12 16.34
CA ARG A 376 -21.42 1.93 15.65
C ARG A 376 -21.57 2.73 14.36
N SER A 377 -20.62 3.55 13.98
CA SER A 377 -20.70 4.37 12.76
C SER A 377 -20.87 3.56 11.49
N MET A 378 -20.36 2.31 11.41
CA MET A 378 -20.52 1.47 10.21
C MET A 378 -21.98 1.16 9.84
N GLN A 379 -22.93 1.30 10.77
CA GLN A 379 -24.35 1.23 10.43
C GLN A 379 -24.79 2.44 9.61
N ASP A 380 -24.30 3.64 9.97
CA ASP A 380 -24.64 4.87 9.26
C ASP A 380 -23.93 4.93 7.91
N TRP A 381 -22.68 4.45 7.85
CA TRP A 381 -21.96 4.28 6.59
C TRP A 381 -22.68 3.30 5.64
N GLU A 382 -23.26 2.19 6.15
CA GLU A 382 -24.10 1.28 5.35
C GLU A 382 -25.36 1.99 4.86
N ASN A 383 -26.06 2.70 5.74
CA ASN A 383 -27.29 3.44 5.42
C ASN A 383 -27.05 4.50 4.34
N ALA A 384 -25.86 5.12 4.33
CA ALA A 384 -25.41 6.09 3.33
C ALA A 384 -24.91 5.43 2.02
N GLY A 385 -24.92 4.08 1.91
CA GLY A 385 -24.43 3.36 0.73
C GLY A 385 -22.89 3.34 0.60
N LEU A 386 -22.16 3.71 1.64
CA LEU A 386 -20.70 3.78 1.68
C LEU A 386 -20.06 2.52 2.25
N ALA A 387 -20.79 1.73 3.06
CA ALA A 387 -20.33 0.44 3.55
C ALA A 387 -21.17 -0.72 3.00
N LYS A 388 -20.58 -1.92 3.01
CA LYS A 388 -21.25 -3.15 2.62
C LYS A 388 -22.14 -3.68 3.76
N PRO A 389 -23.12 -4.56 3.44
CA PRO A 389 -24.01 -5.15 4.46
C PRO A 389 -23.31 -5.99 5.53
N ASP A 390 -22.05 -6.37 5.32
CA ASP A 390 -21.24 -7.07 6.32
C ASP A 390 -20.74 -6.15 7.45
N LYS A 391 -20.86 -4.82 7.26
CA LYS A 391 -20.45 -3.78 8.24
C LYS A 391 -18.99 -3.88 8.66
N ILE A 392 -18.16 -4.31 7.72
CA ILE A 392 -16.70 -4.36 7.84
C ILE A 392 -16.08 -3.65 6.63
N HIS A 393 -16.53 -4.03 5.43
CA HIS A 393 -15.97 -3.53 4.18
C HIS A 393 -16.76 -2.34 3.64
N PHE A 394 -16.09 -1.49 2.90
CA PHE A 394 -16.70 -0.36 2.21
C PHE A 394 -17.15 -0.73 0.79
N THR A 395 -18.06 0.05 0.25
CA THR A 395 -18.32 0.11 -1.21
C THR A 395 -17.16 0.81 -1.90
N ASN A 396 -17.12 0.78 -3.23
CA ASN A 396 -16.08 1.53 -3.96
C ASN A 396 -16.12 3.03 -3.61
N SER A 397 -17.32 3.63 -3.52
CA SER A 397 -17.49 5.03 -3.12
C SER A 397 -16.98 5.30 -1.70
N GLY A 398 -17.24 4.38 -0.76
CA GLY A 398 -16.70 4.48 0.59
C GLY A 398 -15.20 4.39 0.65
N TYR A 399 -14.58 3.46 -0.10
CA TYR A 399 -13.12 3.38 -0.19
C TYR A 399 -12.49 4.62 -0.85
N MET A 400 -13.13 5.19 -1.87
CA MET A 400 -12.66 6.45 -2.48
C MET A 400 -12.70 7.60 -1.49
N LEU A 401 -13.81 7.75 -0.77
CA LEU A 401 -13.95 8.76 0.28
C LEU A 401 -12.87 8.66 1.36
N ILE A 402 -12.58 7.42 1.83
CA ILE A 402 -11.51 7.18 2.81
C ILE A 402 -10.13 7.51 2.22
N GLY A 403 -9.91 7.23 0.93
CA GLY A 403 -8.70 7.63 0.21
C GLY A 403 -8.52 9.14 0.14
N ASP A 404 -9.60 9.88 -0.13
CA ASP A 404 -9.61 11.35 -0.13
C ASP A 404 -9.33 11.92 1.26
N LEU A 405 -9.95 11.34 2.30
CA LEU A 405 -9.75 11.77 3.69
C LEU A 405 -8.29 11.56 4.16
N LEU A 406 -7.71 10.38 3.91
CA LEU A 406 -6.30 10.12 4.25
C LEU A 406 -5.35 11.06 3.49
N TYR A 407 -5.60 11.27 2.19
CA TYR A 407 -4.84 12.21 1.40
C TYR A 407 -4.95 13.63 1.96
N ASN A 408 -6.16 14.10 2.26
CA ASN A 408 -6.39 15.44 2.81
C ASN A 408 -5.66 15.63 4.15
N ALA A 409 -5.65 14.62 5.01
CA ALA A 409 -4.93 14.67 6.28
C ALA A 409 -3.41 14.77 6.06
N LEU A 410 -2.85 13.96 5.13
CA LEU A 410 -1.42 13.94 4.84
C LEU A 410 -0.97 15.23 4.15
N ILE A 411 -1.68 15.67 3.11
CA ILE A 411 -1.28 16.84 2.33
C ILE A 411 -1.40 18.14 3.13
N SER A 412 -2.32 18.21 4.10
CA SER A 412 -2.41 19.32 5.04
C SER A 412 -1.14 19.45 5.87
N ARG A 413 -0.63 18.32 6.40
CA ARG A 413 0.62 18.31 7.18
C ARG A 413 1.85 18.58 6.31
N TYR A 414 1.89 18.04 5.09
CA TYR A 414 2.94 18.38 4.14
C TYR A 414 2.94 19.88 3.81
N THR A 415 1.77 20.48 3.62
CA THR A 415 1.63 21.93 3.39
C THR A 415 2.13 22.75 4.59
N GLU A 416 1.89 22.31 5.83
CA GLU A 416 2.44 22.95 7.03
C GLU A 416 3.96 22.85 7.08
N HIS A 417 4.54 21.69 6.73
CA HIS A 417 5.99 21.50 6.61
C HIS A 417 6.58 22.51 5.61
N VAL A 418 6.06 22.58 4.39
CA VAL A 418 6.53 23.52 3.36
C VAL A 418 6.43 24.98 3.82
N LYS A 419 5.30 25.36 4.47
CA LYS A 419 5.14 26.70 5.04
C LYS A 419 6.15 27.01 6.15
N SER A 420 6.56 26.01 6.92
CA SER A 420 7.58 26.19 7.97
C SER A 420 8.95 26.51 7.38
N LEU A 421 9.34 25.83 6.30
CA LEU A 421 10.58 26.11 5.58
C LEU A 421 10.64 27.54 5.04
N ALA A 422 9.53 28.04 4.49
CA ALA A 422 9.44 29.41 3.97
C ALA A 422 9.53 30.50 5.04
N LYS A 423 9.29 30.20 6.31
CA LYS A 423 9.42 31.17 7.42
C LYS A 423 10.85 31.27 7.96
N HIS A 424 11.70 30.30 7.67
CA HIS A 424 13.08 30.24 8.15
C HIS A 424 14.11 30.68 7.10
N GLN A 425 13.65 31.05 5.89
CA GLN A 425 14.40 31.71 4.83
C GLN A 425 14.15 33.22 4.81
#